data_a48c9f7b66bb4ea8611f0cd8f584537e
#
_entry.id   a48c9f7b66bb4ea8611f0cd8f584537e
#
_cell.length_a   1.000
_cell.length_b   1.000
_cell.length_c   1.000
_cell.angle_alpha   90.00
_cell.angle_beta   90.00
_cell.angle_gamma   90.00
#
_symmetry.space_group_name_H-M   'P 1'
#
loop_
_entity.id
_entity.type
_entity.pdbx_description
1 polymer ?
#
loop_
_entity_poly.entity_id
_entity_poly.type
_entity_poly.pdbx_seq_one_letter_code
_entity_poly.pdbx_strand_id
1 'polypeptide(L)'
;MNDFKPLTLLVASYLEPEHVEKIRAVDPRLRVIYEPSLLRKPRYAADHNGLDTPRSAEDEARWRRLLAQADVLFDFDYSNDADLPELAPRVKWIQASSAGIGQFVARRRYHQRMPHTIFTTARGVHARPLSEFCVLAMLAFSRGLFQMHDLQSRRHWERFAATDLLDRTVVIFGHGAIGREVGRLAHALGMKVVGVKRSVGGEDPRAPDVDELYRASDFRSVLPRADFLVLAAPHTTETEGVLGRAEIALLPKGAVIINIGRGALVDEPALVAALQSGHLGGAALDVFAMEPLPKESPLWSMPNVLVSPHSASTSDRENARLTELFCQNLRRFLEGAPLRNVLDIKRLY
;
A
#
# COMPACT_ATOMS: atom_id res chain seq x y z
N MET A 1 -31.13 11.67 32.65
CA MET A 1 -30.72 10.67 31.65
C MET A 1 -30.19 11.45 30.46
N ASN A 2 -28.87 11.38 30.19
CA ASN A 2 -28.35 12.04 28.99
C ASN A 2 -28.89 11.26 27.78
N ASP A 3 -29.68 11.92 26.94
CA ASP A 3 -30.12 11.43 25.63
C ASP A 3 -28.92 11.30 24.69
N PHE A 4 -28.07 10.31 24.93
CA PHE A 4 -26.98 9.98 24.01
C PHE A 4 -27.60 9.33 22.77
N LYS A 5 -27.75 10.12 21.72
CA LYS A 5 -28.11 9.58 20.41
C LYS A 5 -27.03 8.55 20.01
N PRO A 6 -27.39 7.29 19.74
CA PRO A 6 -26.41 6.25 19.40
C PRO A 6 -25.63 6.67 18.16
N LEU A 7 -24.29 6.48 18.20
CA LEU A 7 -23.44 6.70 17.03
C LEU A 7 -23.71 5.60 16.01
N THR A 8 -24.11 6.00 14.80
CA THR A 8 -24.41 5.06 13.72
C THR A 8 -23.16 4.85 12.86
N LEU A 9 -22.66 3.62 12.85
CA LEU A 9 -21.53 3.16 12.05
C LEU A 9 -22.02 2.26 10.94
N LEU A 10 -21.70 2.58 9.69
CA LEU A 10 -21.99 1.75 8.53
C LEU A 10 -20.69 1.12 8.00
N VAL A 11 -20.68 -0.19 7.85
CA VAL A 11 -19.61 -0.93 7.18
C VAL A 11 -19.90 -0.92 5.68
N ALA A 12 -19.12 -0.16 4.90
CA ALA A 12 -19.36 0.10 3.49
C ALA A 12 -18.61 -0.82 2.52
N SER A 13 -17.73 -1.67 3.03
CA SER A 13 -17.07 -2.75 2.26
C SER A 13 -17.19 -4.08 3.00
N TYR A 14 -16.94 -5.18 2.27
CA TYR A 14 -17.08 -6.51 2.86
C TYR A 14 -16.06 -6.73 3.99
N LEU A 15 -16.55 -7.28 5.09
CA LEU A 15 -15.78 -7.84 6.20
C LEU A 15 -16.37 -9.19 6.61
N GLU A 16 -15.55 -10.10 7.12
CA GLU A 16 -16.00 -11.33 7.73
C GLU A 16 -16.79 -11.03 9.01
N PRO A 17 -17.83 -11.83 9.34
CA PRO A 17 -18.71 -11.58 10.49
C PRO A 17 -17.96 -11.39 11.82
N GLU A 18 -16.90 -12.14 12.06
CA GLU A 18 -16.09 -12.01 13.27
C GLU A 18 -15.42 -10.64 13.43
N HIS A 19 -15.09 -9.97 12.33
CA HIS A 19 -14.54 -8.62 12.35
C HIS A 19 -15.62 -7.58 12.66
N VAL A 20 -16.81 -7.77 12.12
CA VAL A 20 -17.96 -6.91 12.44
C VAL A 20 -18.33 -7.03 13.92
N GLU A 21 -18.32 -8.25 14.49
CA GLU A 21 -18.56 -8.45 15.92
C GLU A 21 -17.50 -7.77 16.81
N LYS A 22 -16.24 -7.80 16.42
CA LYS A 22 -15.19 -7.03 17.12
C LYS A 22 -15.48 -5.52 17.11
N ILE A 23 -15.99 -4.97 16.00
CA ILE A 23 -16.39 -3.57 15.92
C ILE A 23 -17.57 -3.29 16.86
N ARG A 24 -18.61 -4.15 16.86
CA ARG A 24 -19.76 -4.03 17.77
C ARG A 24 -19.37 -4.04 19.24
N ALA A 25 -18.39 -4.87 19.58
CA ALA A 25 -17.90 -5.02 20.94
C ALA A 25 -17.07 -3.82 21.46
N VAL A 26 -16.77 -2.82 20.64
CA VAL A 26 -15.98 -1.65 21.07
C VAL A 26 -16.74 -0.82 22.11
N ASP A 27 -18.02 -0.57 21.87
CA ASP A 27 -18.86 0.20 22.79
C ASP A 27 -20.36 -0.16 22.59
N PRO A 28 -21.12 -0.41 23.67
CA PRO A 28 -22.55 -0.78 23.58
C PRO A 28 -23.45 0.35 23.04
N ARG A 29 -22.96 1.60 23.00
CA ARG A 29 -23.68 2.75 22.43
C ARG A 29 -23.65 2.82 20.91
N LEU A 30 -22.87 1.94 20.26
CA LEU A 30 -22.75 1.90 18.81
C LEU A 30 -23.94 1.19 18.17
N ARG A 31 -24.49 1.80 17.13
CA ARG A 31 -25.37 1.14 16.18
C ARG A 31 -24.56 0.74 14.95
N VAL A 32 -24.03 -0.47 14.93
CA VAL A 32 -23.25 -0.99 13.79
C VAL A 32 -24.18 -1.63 12.75
N ILE A 33 -24.23 -1.04 11.58
CA ILE A 33 -24.99 -1.51 10.42
C ILE A 33 -24.05 -2.25 9.49
N TYR A 34 -24.37 -3.51 9.19
CA TYR A 34 -23.68 -4.34 8.23
C TYR A 34 -24.67 -5.16 7.43
N GLU A 35 -24.74 -4.90 6.12
CA GLU A 35 -25.70 -5.50 5.20
C GLU A 35 -24.95 -6.12 4.02
N PRO A 36 -24.34 -7.31 4.19
CA PRO A 36 -23.45 -7.89 3.19
C PRO A 36 -24.12 -8.14 1.83
N SER A 37 -25.46 -8.31 1.81
CA SER A 37 -26.22 -8.45 0.57
C SER A 37 -26.26 -7.17 -0.29
N LEU A 38 -26.03 -6.01 0.32
CA LEU A 38 -25.97 -4.71 -0.35
C LEU A 38 -24.53 -4.29 -0.73
N LEU A 39 -23.53 -5.04 -0.30
CA LEU A 39 -22.12 -4.75 -0.59
C LEU A 39 -21.66 -5.43 -1.87
N ARG A 40 -20.63 -4.88 -2.50
CA ARG A 40 -19.94 -5.53 -3.61
C ARG A 40 -19.33 -6.86 -3.13
N LYS A 41 -19.49 -7.91 -3.93
CA LYS A 41 -18.96 -9.23 -3.57
C LYS A 41 -17.44 -9.26 -3.74
N PRO A 42 -16.68 -9.66 -2.71
CA PRO A 42 -15.23 -9.78 -2.84
C PRO A 42 -14.87 -10.91 -3.81
N ARG A 43 -13.82 -10.71 -4.62
CA ARG A 43 -13.26 -11.70 -5.54
C ARG A 43 -12.21 -12.59 -4.86
N TYR A 44 -11.58 -12.03 -3.80
CA TYR A 44 -10.55 -12.67 -3.00
C TYR A 44 -10.60 -12.09 -1.57
N ALA A 45 -9.84 -12.64 -0.63
CA ALA A 45 -9.76 -12.14 0.74
C ALA A 45 -9.30 -10.68 0.76
N ALA A 46 -9.95 -9.83 1.56
CA ALA A 46 -9.68 -8.39 1.67
C ALA A 46 -9.88 -7.57 0.37
N ASP A 47 -10.71 -8.04 -0.54
CA ASP A 47 -11.12 -7.26 -1.72
C ASP A 47 -12.21 -6.26 -1.34
N HIS A 48 -11.82 -5.09 -0.90
CA HIS A 48 -12.74 -4.03 -0.51
C HIS A 48 -13.44 -3.33 -1.69
N ASN A 49 -12.86 -3.40 -2.89
CA ASN A 49 -13.50 -2.87 -4.10
C ASN A 49 -14.60 -3.80 -4.63
N GLY A 50 -14.41 -5.11 -4.52
CA GLY A 50 -15.34 -6.13 -4.96
C GLY A 50 -15.70 -6.08 -6.45
N LEU A 51 -16.61 -6.96 -6.84
CA LEU A 51 -17.22 -6.93 -8.18
C LEU A 51 -18.21 -5.78 -8.28
N ASP A 52 -18.16 -5.04 -9.38
CA ASP A 52 -19.13 -3.99 -9.67
C ASP A 52 -20.45 -4.64 -10.11
N THR A 53 -21.31 -4.94 -9.13
CA THR A 53 -22.62 -5.55 -9.34
C THR A 53 -23.67 -4.49 -9.01
N PRO A 54 -24.46 -4.03 -9.99
CA PRO A 54 -25.53 -3.06 -9.73
C PRO A 54 -26.54 -3.64 -8.74
N ARG A 55 -26.96 -2.83 -7.78
CA ARG A 55 -28.08 -3.14 -6.88
C ARG A 55 -29.40 -3.01 -7.64
N SER A 56 -30.44 -3.72 -7.21
CA SER A 56 -31.80 -3.41 -7.63
C SER A 56 -32.17 -1.98 -7.22
N ALA A 57 -33.21 -1.39 -7.85
CA ALA A 57 -33.68 -0.05 -7.47
C ALA A 57 -34.10 0.03 -5.99
N GLU A 58 -34.71 -1.04 -5.47
CA GLU A 58 -35.11 -1.14 -4.07
C GLU A 58 -33.90 -1.22 -3.13
N ASP A 59 -32.92 -2.07 -3.45
CA ASP A 59 -31.68 -2.21 -2.68
C ASP A 59 -30.84 -0.93 -2.69
N GLU A 60 -30.77 -0.26 -3.85
CA GLU A 60 -30.07 1.02 -3.95
C GLU A 60 -30.75 2.10 -3.09
N ALA A 61 -32.09 2.17 -3.14
CA ALA A 61 -32.85 3.09 -2.28
C ALA A 61 -32.67 2.77 -0.79
N ARG A 62 -32.58 1.47 -0.43
CA ARG A 62 -32.27 1.02 0.93
C ARG A 62 -30.86 1.43 1.34
N TRP A 63 -29.87 1.19 0.48
CA TRP A 63 -28.46 1.53 0.73
C TRP A 63 -28.29 3.04 0.95
N ARG A 64 -28.89 3.88 0.11
CA ARG A 64 -28.87 5.34 0.26
C ARG A 64 -29.45 5.81 1.59
N ARG A 65 -30.53 5.17 2.05
CA ARG A 65 -31.11 5.47 3.39
C ARG A 65 -30.14 5.10 4.53
N LEU A 66 -29.34 4.04 4.38
CA LEU A 66 -28.33 3.66 5.37
C LEU A 66 -27.17 4.66 5.38
N LEU A 67 -26.68 5.07 4.22
CA LEU A 67 -25.64 6.11 4.10
C LEU A 67 -26.08 7.43 4.76
N ALA A 68 -27.32 7.86 4.52
CA ALA A 68 -27.85 9.11 5.09
C ALA A 68 -27.95 9.10 6.62
N GLN A 69 -27.93 7.94 7.26
CA GLN A 69 -27.97 7.78 8.72
C GLN A 69 -26.60 7.65 9.36
N ALA A 70 -25.56 7.37 8.57
CA ALA A 70 -24.23 7.06 9.07
C ALA A 70 -23.53 8.29 9.64
N ASP A 71 -22.93 8.15 10.83
CA ASP A 71 -22.02 9.13 11.43
C ASP A 71 -20.54 8.75 11.18
N VAL A 72 -20.27 7.43 10.99
CA VAL A 72 -18.95 6.87 10.71
C VAL A 72 -19.07 5.82 9.61
N LEU A 73 -18.09 5.80 8.68
CA LEU A 73 -17.96 4.74 7.70
C LEU A 73 -16.68 3.93 7.94
N PHE A 74 -16.82 2.60 7.90
CA PHE A 74 -15.72 1.72 7.61
C PHE A 74 -15.64 1.56 6.10
N ASP A 75 -14.59 2.13 5.52
CA ASP A 75 -14.32 2.26 4.09
C ASP A 75 -15.28 3.19 3.33
N PHE A 76 -14.94 3.47 2.07
CA PHE A 76 -15.76 4.27 1.17
C PHE A 76 -16.85 3.41 0.50
N ASP A 77 -17.97 4.03 0.15
CA ASP A 77 -18.90 3.42 -0.80
C ASP A 77 -18.38 3.63 -2.22
N TYR A 78 -17.69 2.63 -2.75
CA TYR A 78 -17.13 2.66 -4.11
C TYR A 78 -18.19 2.56 -5.21
N SER A 79 -19.45 2.23 -4.86
CA SER A 79 -20.56 2.19 -5.83
C SER A 79 -21.11 3.57 -6.14
N ASN A 80 -21.05 4.48 -5.16
CA ASN A 80 -21.59 5.85 -5.26
C ASN A 80 -20.50 6.88 -4.89
N ASP A 81 -19.26 6.62 -5.27
CA ASP A 81 -18.13 7.44 -4.85
C ASP A 81 -18.19 8.89 -5.35
N ALA A 82 -18.90 9.17 -6.46
CA ALA A 82 -19.11 10.53 -6.95
C ALA A 82 -20.08 11.32 -6.07
N ASP A 83 -21.11 10.65 -5.54
CA ASP A 83 -22.26 11.27 -4.83
C ASP A 83 -22.19 11.03 -3.31
N LEU A 84 -21.14 10.37 -2.81
CA LEU A 84 -20.99 10.04 -1.39
C LEU A 84 -21.22 11.26 -0.45
N PRO A 85 -20.70 12.47 -0.76
CA PRO A 85 -20.94 13.64 0.08
C PRO A 85 -22.41 13.98 0.28
N GLU A 86 -23.22 13.85 -0.76
CA GLU A 86 -24.67 14.15 -0.73
C GLU A 86 -25.44 13.01 -0.08
N LEU A 87 -25.00 11.77 -0.29
CA LEU A 87 -25.64 10.57 0.26
C LEU A 87 -25.39 10.36 1.74
N ALA A 88 -24.21 10.80 2.23
CA ALA A 88 -23.77 10.62 3.60
C ALA A 88 -23.48 11.96 4.33
N PRO A 89 -24.44 12.90 4.40
CA PRO A 89 -24.22 14.28 4.87
C PRO A 89 -23.86 14.36 6.36
N ARG A 90 -24.07 13.29 7.13
CA ARG A 90 -23.84 13.25 8.57
C ARG A 90 -22.49 12.67 8.94
N VAL A 91 -21.74 12.12 7.97
CA VAL A 91 -20.51 11.40 8.24
C VAL A 91 -19.44 12.34 8.76
N LYS A 92 -18.92 12.02 9.95
CA LYS A 92 -17.88 12.75 10.65
C LYS A 92 -16.49 12.12 10.49
N TRP A 93 -16.46 10.82 10.18
CA TRP A 93 -15.22 10.08 10.02
C TRP A 93 -15.39 8.91 9.04
N ILE A 94 -14.41 8.76 8.15
CA ILE A 94 -14.25 7.62 7.24
C ILE A 94 -12.87 7.01 7.48
N GLN A 95 -12.82 5.74 7.85
CA GLN A 95 -11.60 4.95 7.88
C GLN A 95 -11.47 4.20 6.56
N ALA A 96 -10.49 4.54 5.75
CA ALA A 96 -10.22 3.82 4.52
C ALA A 96 -9.55 2.47 4.76
N SER A 97 -9.84 1.50 3.90
CA SER A 97 -9.14 0.21 3.82
C SER A 97 -7.75 0.32 3.20
N SER A 98 -7.48 1.37 2.42
CA SER A 98 -6.20 1.63 1.76
C SER A 98 -5.36 2.69 2.47
N ALA A 99 -4.03 2.59 2.33
CA ALA A 99 -3.09 3.61 2.80
C ALA A 99 -2.97 4.79 1.83
N GLY A 100 -3.18 4.59 0.54
CA GLY A 100 -2.91 5.57 -0.53
C GLY A 100 -4.16 6.26 -1.06
N ILE A 101 -5.00 6.83 -0.20
CA ILE A 101 -6.29 7.44 -0.58
C ILE A 101 -6.21 8.92 -0.95
N GLY A 102 -5.07 9.59 -0.77
CA GLY A 102 -4.99 11.04 -0.89
C GLY A 102 -5.42 11.54 -2.27
N GLN A 103 -4.95 10.91 -3.35
CA GLN A 103 -5.34 11.25 -4.71
C GLN A 103 -6.82 10.98 -5.00
N PHE A 104 -7.38 9.89 -4.44
CA PHE A 104 -8.81 9.59 -4.55
C PHE A 104 -9.65 10.67 -3.89
N VAL A 105 -9.35 11.05 -2.64
CA VAL A 105 -10.03 12.10 -1.88
C VAL A 105 -9.92 13.45 -2.60
N ALA A 106 -8.73 13.78 -3.16
CA ALA A 106 -8.52 15.01 -3.92
C ALA A 106 -9.32 15.02 -5.21
N ARG A 107 -9.27 13.97 -6.02
CA ARG A 107 -9.99 13.84 -7.30
C ARG A 107 -11.51 13.93 -7.11
N ARG A 108 -12.06 13.33 -6.08
CA ARG A 108 -13.47 13.41 -5.71
C ARG A 108 -13.84 14.71 -4.97
N ARG A 109 -12.85 15.54 -4.66
CA ARG A 109 -13.00 16.81 -3.94
C ARG A 109 -13.70 16.63 -2.57
N TYR A 110 -13.51 15.47 -1.93
CA TYR A 110 -14.17 15.17 -0.65
C TYR A 110 -13.78 16.15 0.43
N HIS A 111 -12.52 16.59 0.48
CA HIS A 111 -12.06 17.60 1.43
C HIS A 111 -12.78 18.94 1.32
N GLN A 112 -13.38 19.26 0.16
CA GLN A 112 -14.18 20.47 -0.07
C GLN A 112 -15.66 20.22 0.17
N ARG A 113 -16.18 19.04 -0.27
CA ARG A 113 -17.60 18.69 -0.21
C ARG A 113 -18.00 18.11 1.16
N MET A 114 -17.04 17.60 1.93
CA MET A 114 -17.20 17.04 3.29
C MET A 114 -16.21 17.71 4.27
N PRO A 115 -16.26 19.03 4.46
CA PRO A 115 -15.20 19.78 5.19
C PRO A 115 -15.10 19.42 6.68
N HIS A 116 -16.13 18.77 7.24
CA HIS A 116 -16.17 18.36 8.64
C HIS A 116 -15.85 16.89 8.85
N THR A 117 -15.57 16.15 7.75
CA THR A 117 -15.27 14.73 7.81
C THR A 117 -13.77 14.49 7.96
N ILE A 118 -13.40 13.69 8.94
CA ILE A 118 -12.03 13.21 9.13
C ILE A 118 -11.83 12.00 8.22
N PHE A 119 -10.75 11.98 7.45
CA PHE A 119 -10.35 10.80 6.67
C PHE A 119 -9.12 10.18 7.32
N THR A 120 -9.16 8.89 7.59
CA THR A 120 -8.00 8.14 8.10
C THR A 120 -7.63 7.03 7.13
N THR A 121 -6.33 6.71 7.06
CA THR A 121 -5.77 5.74 6.13
C THR A 121 -5.41 4.44 6.84
N ALA A 122 -5.25 3.36 6.07
CA ALA A 122 -4.75 2.07 6.55
C ALA A 122 -3.21 2.02 6.70
N ARG A 123 -2.56 3.17 6.90
CA ARG A 123 -1.10 3.23 7.06
C ARG A 123 -0.61 2.27 8.15
N GLY A 124 0.36 1.43 7.78
CA GLY A 124 0.96 0.42 8.65
C GLY A 124 0.33 -0.98 8.52
N VAL A 125 -0.92 -1.09 8.07
CA VAL A 125 -1.62 -2.38 7.88
C VAL A 125 -0.90 -3.28 6.88
N HIS A 126 -0.41 -2.69 5.80
CA HIS A 126 0.23 -3.38 4.68
C HIS A 126 1.76 -3.50 4.81
N ALA A 127 2.34 -3.01 5.93
CA ALA A 127 3.80 -3.01 6.07
C ALA A 127 4.38 -4.42 6.02
N ARG A 128 3.76 -5.38 6.71
CA ARG A 128 4.24 -6.76 6.77
C ARG A 128 4.19 -7.49 5.42
N PRO A 129 3.06 -7.60 4.71
CA PRO A 129 3.03 -8.31 3.43
C PRO A 129 3.91 -7.65 2.37
N LEU A 130 3.95 -6.32 2.29
CA LEU A 130 4.82 -5.61 1.35
C LEU A 130 6.31 -5.84 1.64
N SER A 131 6.71 -5.91 2.90
CA SER A 131 8.09 -6.23 3.27
C SER A 131 8.45 -7.68 2.96
N GLU A 132 7.51 -8.62 3.13
CA GLU A 132 7.67 -10.01 2.74
C GLU A 132 7.82 -10.16 1.22
N PHE A 133 7.08 -9.39 0.42
CA PHE A 133 7.27 -9.33 -1.02
C PHE A 133 8.66 -8.79 -1.41
N CYS A 134 9.15 -7.75 -0.72
CA CYS A 134 10.51 -7.25 -0.95
C CYS A 134 11.57 -8.32 -0.64
N VAL A 135 11.42 -9.05 0.46
CA VAL A 135 12.33 -10.15 0.83
C VAL A 135 12.25 -11.28 -0.19
N LEU A 136 11.04 -11.67 -0.61
CA LEU A 136 10.85 -12.64 -1.70
C LEU A 136 11.61 -12.22 -2.96
N ALA A 137 11.47 -10.96 -3.38
CA ALA A 137 12.18 -10.44 -4.55
C ALA A 137 13.70 -10.49 -4.37
N MET A 138 14.23 -9.99 -3.26
CA MET A 138 15.67 -10.03 -2.96
C MET A 138 16.22 -11.46 -2.98
N LEU A 139 15.51 -12.40 -2.36
CA LEU A 139 15.89 -13.81 -2.37
C LEU A 139 15.75 -14.45 -3.76
N ALA A 140 14.67 -14.15 -4.50
CA ALA A 140 14.46 -14.70 -5.83
C ALA A 140 15.58 -14.34 -6.80
N PHE A 141 16.03 -13.09 -6.80
CA PHE A 141 17.15 -12.64 -7.64
C PHE A 141 18.48 -13.18 -7.14
N SER A 142 18.74 -13.11 -5.84
CA SER A 142 20.02 -13.59 -5.28
C SER A 142 20.21 -15.09 -5.41
N ARG A 143 19.15 -15.87 -5.22
CA ARG A 143 19.23 -17.34 -5.28
C ARG A 143 18.98 -17.92 -6.68
N GLY A 144 18.78 -17.05 -7.69
CA GLY A 144 18.59 -17.47 -9.07
C GLY A 144 17.28 -18.21 -9.32
N LEU A 145 16.17 -17.81 -8.66
CA LEU A 145 14.86 -18.47 -8.80
C LEU A 145 14.40 -18.53 -10.26
N PHE A 146 14.59 -17.46 -11.01
CA PHE A 146 14.20 -17.41 -12.44
C PHE A 146 15.02 -18.37 -13.29
N GLN A 147 16.33 -18.49 -13.03
CA GLN A 147 17.21 -19.46 -13.70
C GLN A 147 16.79 -20.90 -13.35
N MET A 148 16.53 -21.18 -12.06
CA MET A 148 16.05 -22.51 -11.65
C MET A 148 14.75 -22.89 -12.36
N HIS A 149 13.79 -21.96 -12.44
CA HIS A 149 12.53 -22.19 -13.13
C HIS A 149 12.71 -22.44 -14.64
N ASP A 150 13.58 -21.67 -15.30
CA ASP A 150 13.92 -21.87 -16.71
C ASP A 150 14.57 -23.24 -16.94
N LEU A 151 15.61 -23.61 -16.16
CA LEU A 151 16.25 -24.92 -16.22
C LEU A 151 15.25 -26.06 -15.99
N GLN A 152 14.37 -25.92 -14.99
CA GLN A 152 13.29 -26.89 -14.71
C GLN A 152 12.35 -27.04 -15.90
N SER A 153 11.91 -25.94 -16.52
CA SER A 153 11.00 -25.95 -17.67
C SER A 153 11.60 -26.68 -18.88
N ARG A 154 12.89 -26.55 -19.08
CA ARG A 154 13.66 -27.24 -20.13
C ARG A 154 14.12 -28.65 -19.75
N ARG A 155 13.84 -29.11 -18.52
CA ARG A 155 14.32 -30.40 -17.98
C ARG A 155 15.85 -30.52 -18.05
N HIS A 156 16.57 -29.38 -17.84
CA HIS A 156 18.01 -29.32 -17.94
C HIS A 156 18.63 -29.29 -16.55
N TRP A 157 19.53 -30.24 -16.28
CA TRP A 157 20.27 -30.33 -15.02
C TRP A 157 21.62 -29.65 -15.14
N GLU A 158 21.71 -28.42 -14.62
CA GLU A 158 22.93 -27.62 -14.61
C GLU A 158 23.17 -27.01 -13.24
N ARG A 159 24.39 -27.09 -12.76
CA ARG A 159 24.79 -26.45 -11.50
C ARG A 159 25.28 -25.03 -11.78
N PHE A 160 24.84 -24.09 -10.99
CA PHE A 160 25.29 -22.70 -11.05
C PHE A 160 25.56 -22.15 -9.64
N ALA A 161 26.35 -21.06 -9.55
CA ALA A 161 26.57 -20.33 -8.32
C ALA A 161 25.54 -19.19 -8.20
N ALA A 162 24.80 -19.17 -7.10
CA ALA A 162 23.97 -18.05 -6.71
C ALA A 162 24.76 -17.08 -5.79
N THR A 163 24.18 -15.92 -5.49
CA THR A 163 24.75 -14.94 -4.57
C THR A 163 24.05 -14.97 -3.22
N ASP A 164 24.72 -14.49 -2.17
CA ASP A 164 24.12 -14.33 -0.85
C ASP A 164 23.62 -12.88 -0.66
N LEU A 165 22.69 -12.70 0.28
CA LEU A 165 22.23 -11.37 0.71
C LEU A 165 23.16 -10.75 1.76
N LEU A 166 23.99 -11.56 2.43
CA LEU A 166 24.94 -11.10 3.43
C LEU A 166 25.84 -10.00 2.85
N ASP A 167 25.98 -8.90 3.60
CA ASP A 167 26.76 -7.71 3.25
C ASP A 167 26.28 -6.93 2.01
N ARG A 168 25.21 -7.37 1.34
CA ARG A 168 24.58 -6.61 0.25
C ARG A 168 23.87 -5.38 0.80
N THR A 169 23.85 -4.32 0.01
CA THR A 169 23.20 -3.06 0.38
C THR A 169 21.80 -2.96 -0.23
N VAL A 170 20.81 -2.75 0.62
CA VAL A 170 19.48 -2.30 0.18
C VAL A 170 19.31 -0.81 0.46
N VAL A 171 19.02 -0.04 -0.58
CA VAL A 171 18.60 1.36 -0.48
C VAL A 171 17.08 1.41 -0.50
N ILE A 172 16.46 2.06 0.49
CA ILE A 172 15.01 2.13 0.66
C ILE A 172 14.56 3.58 0.51
N PHE A 173 14.02 3.94 -0.65
CA PHE A 173 13.41 5.24 -0.89
C PHE A 173 11.97 5.27 -0.38
N GLY A 174 11.73 6.00 0.69
CA GLY A 174 10.50 6.00 1.46
C GLY A 174 10.63 5.21 2.77
N HIS A 175 11.54 5.62 3.65
CA HIS A 175 11.76 4.97 4.96
C HIS A 175 10.67 5.36 5.98
N GLY A 176 9.42 5.01 5.64
CA GLY A 176 8.22 5.13 6.49
C GLY A 176 7.86 3.79 7.15
N ALA A 177 6.58 3.55 7.43
CA ALA A 177 6.13 2.30 8.09
C ALA A 177 6.54 1.04 7.31
N ILE A 178 6.38 1.05 5.97
CA ILE A 178 6.76 -0.09 5.11
C ILE A 178 8.28 -0.20 5.03
N GLY A 179 8.97 0.90 4.71
CA GLY A 179 10.42 0.91 4.55
C GLY A 179 11.17 0.46 5.81
N ARG A 180 10.67 0.81 6.99
CA ARG A 180 11.22 0.35 8.27
C ARG A 180 11.06 -1.16 8.46
N GLU A 181 9.93 -1.72 8.09
CA GLU A 181 9.73 -3.17 8.18
C GLU A 181 10.57 -3.93 7.14
N VAL A 182 10.73 -3.37 5.92
CA VAL A 182 11.70 -3.90 4.93
C VAL A 182 13.11 -3.88 5.49
N GLY A 183 13.55 -2.76 6.08
CA GLY A 183 14.88 -2.63 6.69
C GLY A 183 15.10 -3.63 7.81
N ARG A 184 14.13 -3.78 8.71
CA ARG A 184 14.21 -4.75 9.81
C ARG A 184 14.40 -6.20 9.31
N LEU A 185 13.67 -6.58 8.24
CA LEU A 185 13.80 -7.92 7.65
C LEU A 185 15.12 -8.08 6.89
N ALA A 186 15.57 -7.03 6.18
CA ALA A 186 16.87 -7.04 5.49
C ALA A 186 18.04 -7.19 6.47
N HIS A 187 18.00 -6.49 7.59
CA HIS A 187 18.98 -6.68 8.68
C HIS A 187 19.01 -8.12 9.20
N ALA A 188 17.85 -8.75 9.37
CA ALA A 188 17.79 -10.15 9.81
C ALA A 188 18.41 -11.13 8.80
N LEU A 189 18.61 -10.70 7.55
CA LEU A 189 19.30 -11.43 6.48
C LEU A 189 20.78 -11.00 6.32
N GLY A 190 21.28 -10.16 7.21
CA GLY A 190 22.68 -9.70 7.19
C GLY A 190 22.97 -8.62 6.14
N MET A 191 21.95 -7.94 5.63
CA MET A 191 22.13 -6.85 4.66
C MET A 191 22.46 -5.53 5.34
N LYS A 192 23.12 -4.62 4.60
CA LYS A 192 23.27 -3.21 4.96
C LYS A 192 22.04 -2.43 4.49
N VAL A 193 21.47 -1.62 5.37
CA VAL A 193 20.23 -0.88 5.10
C VAL A 193 20.48 0.62 5.06
N VAL A 194 20.25 1.23 3.91
CA VAL A 194 20.31 2.67 3.70
C VAL A 194 18.90 3.20 3.48
N GLY A 195 18.38 3.95 4.43
CA GLY A 195 17.06 4.57 4.35
C GLY A 195 17.12 5.97 3.73
N VAL A 196 16.14 6.31 2.90
CA VAL A 196 15.97 7.66 2.36
C VAL A 196 14.55 8.14 2.67
N LYS A 197 14.42 9.32 3.29
CA LYS A 197 13.13 9.93 3.57
C LYS A 197 13.16 11.45 3.44
N ARG A 198 11.99 12.08 3.34
CA ARG A 198 11.88 13.53 3.11
C ARG A 198 12.62 14.36 4.16
N SER A 199 12.42 14.05 5.43
CA SER A 199 13.04 14.77 6.54
C SER A 199 13.71 13.79 7.50
N VAL A 200 14.93 14.10 7.88
CA VAL A 200 15.73 13.35 8.85
C VAL A 200 15.90 14.22 10.10
N GLY A 201 15.65 13.66 11.27
CA GLY A 201 15.82 14.34 12.57
C GLY A 201 15.03 13.64 13.67
N GLY A 202 15.63 13.47 14.84
CA GLY A 202 15.01 12.83 16.00
C GLY A 202 14.85 11.30 15.90
N GLU A 203 15.50 10.66 14.92
CA GLU A 203 15.57 9.19 14.84
C GLU A 203 16.55 8.64 15.88
N ASP A 204 16.20 7.48 16.44
CA ASP A 204 17.14 6.73 17.28
C ASP A 204 18.25 6.17 16.38
N PRO A 205 19.53 6.53 16.62
CA PRO A 205 20.66 6.01 15.87
C PRO A 205 20.88 4.51 16.06
N ARG A 206 20.16 3.88 16.99
CA ARG A 206 20.17 2.44 17.24
C ARG A 206 18.93 1.75 16.68
N ALA A 207 18.14 2.41 15.81
CA ALA A 207 16.97 1.82 15.22
C ALA A 207 17.35 0.52 14.49
N PRO A 208 16.69 -0.62 14.79
CA PRO A 208 17.08 -1.93 14.26
C PRO A 208 16.68 -2.12 12.79
N ASP A 209 16.26 -1.07 12.15
CA ASP A 209 15.68 -1.07 10.81
C ASP A 209 16.50 -0.27 9.78
N VAL A 210 17.59 0.36 10.20
CA VAL A 210 18.45 1.16 9.29
C VAL A 210 19.85 1.38 9.83
N ASP A 211 20.89 1.26 8.98
CA ASP A 211 22.28 1.59 9.32
C ASP A 211 22.58 3.07 9.08
N GLU A 212 22.06 3.59 7.96
CA GLU A 212 22.29 4.97 7.54
C GLU A 212 20.97 5.59 7.04
N LEU A 213 20.72 6.86 7.39
CA LEU A 213 19.49 7.55 7.00
C LEU A 213 19.82 8.87 6.30
N TYR A 214 19.32 9.03 5.08
CA TYR A 214 19.54 10.19 4.22
C TYR A 214 18.26 10.97 3.95
N ARG A 215 18.41 12.25 3.61
CA ARG A 215 17.31 13.06 3.09
C ARG A 215 17.01 12.70 1.64
N ALA A 216 15.77 12.93 1.19
CA ALA A 216 15.40 12.71 -0.21
C ALA A 216 16.26 13.54 -1.19
N SER A 217 16.73 14.72 -0.79
CA SER A 217 17.69 15.53 -1.57
C SER A 217 18.99 14.81 -1.87
N ASP A 218 19.39 13.88 -1.03
CA ASP A 218 20.68 13.17 -1.11
C ASP A 218 20.53 11.80 -1.79
N PHE A 219 19.34 11.48 -2.32
CA PHE A 219 19.03 10.18 -2.92
C PHE A 219 20.05 9.73 -3.97
N ARG A 220 20.44 10.63 -4.87
CA ARG A 220 21.42 10.31 -5.92
C ARG A 220 22.78 9.86 -5.38
N SER A 221 23.19 10.37 -4.22
CA SER A 221 24.50 10.05 -3.63
C SER A 221 24.59 8.61 -3.11
N VAL A 222 23.45 7.98 -2.79
CA VAL A 222 23.42 6.63 -2.25
C VAL A 222 23.15 5.55 -3.30
N LEU A 223 22.63 5.93 -4.49
CA LEU A 223 22.32 5.00 -5.58
C LEU A 223 23.51 4.13 -6.03
N PRO A 224 24.77 4.63 -6.13
CA PRO A 224 25.90 3.81 -6.53
C PRO A 224 26.23 2.64 -5.58
N ARG A 225 25.61 2.60 -4.41
CA ARG A 225 25.81 1.57 -3.39
C ARG A 225 24.73 0.49 -3.40
N ALA A 226 23.65 0.68 -4.16
CA ALA A 226 22.46 -0.16 -4.08
C ALA A 226 22.62 -1.46 -4.87
N ASP A 227 22.79 -2.60 -4.21
CA ASP A 227 22.56 -3.90 -4.83
C ASP A 227 21.06 -4.10 -5.08
N PHE A 228 20.24 -3.59 -4.16
CA PHE A 228 18.78 -3.55 -4.26
C PHE A 228 18.27 -2.14 -3.98
N LEU A 229 17.35 -1.66 -4.81
CA LEU A 229 16.64 -0.40 -4.60
C LEU A 229 15.16 -0.68 -4.38
N VAL A 230 14.67 -0.39 -3.18
CA VAL A 230 13.24 -0.49 -2.84
C VAL A 230 12.59 0.88 -2.89
N LEU A 231 11.55 1.03 -3.71
CA LEU A 231 10.70 2.23 -3.77
C LEU A 231 9.43 1.98 -2.97
N ALA A 232 9.31 2.66 -1.83
CA ALA A 232 8.18 2.55 -0.88
C ALA A 232 7.59 3.93 -0.51
N ALA A 233 7.92 4.98 -1.28
CA ALA A 233 7.41 6.32 -1.08
C ALA A 233 6.00 6.50 -1.67
N PRO A 234 5.16 7.40 -1.13
CA PRO A 234 3.93 7.81 -1.77
C PRO A 234 4.22 8.62 -3.05
N HIS A 235 3.27 8.63 -3.98
CA HIS A 235 3.31 9.53 -5.13
C HIS A 235 2.90 10.94 -4.71
N THR A 236 3.80 11.88 -4.94
CA THR A 236 3.62 13.33 -4.78
C THR A 236 4.31 14.04 -5.94
N THR A 237 4.11 15.34 -6.09
CA THR A 237 4.85 16.14 -7.08
C THR A 237 6.36 16.08 -6.89
N GLU A 238 6.83 15.85 -5.67
CA GLU A 238 8.27 15.74 -5.34
C GLU A 238 8.86 14.36 -5.67
N THR A 239 8.03 13.32 -5.73
CA THR A 239 8.46 11.93 -5.94
C THR A 239 8.09 11.40 -7.32
N GLU A 240 7.33 12.13 -8.11
CA GLU A 240 7.02 11.77 -9.50
C GLU A 240 8.29 11.70 -10.33
N GLY A 241 8.52 10.58 -11.01
CA GLY A 241 9.70 10.34 -11.83
C GLY A 241 11.04 10.40 -11.08
N VAL A 242 11.03 10.24 -9.75
CA VAL A 242 12.24 10.32 -8.91
C VAL A 242 13.32 9.32 -9.32
N LEU A 243 12.95 8.22 -9.96
CA LEU A 243 13.87 7.25 -10.55
C LEU A 243 13.78 7.33 -12.09
N GLY A 244 14.42 8.34 -12.65
CA GLY A 244 14.54 8.54 -14.09
C GLY A 244 15.77 7.85 -14.68
N ARG A 245 15.99 8.06 -15.98
CA ARG A 245 17.15 7.51 -16.73
C ARG A 245 18.48 7.84 -16.06
N ALA A 246 18.63 9.07 -15.56
CA ALA A 246 19.90 9.51 -14.94
C ALA A 246 20.14 8.80 -13.60
N GLU A 247 19.10 8.59 -12.81
CA GLU A 247 19.16 7.88 -11.53
C GLU A 247 19.42 6.38 -11.73
N ILE A 248 18.75 5.77 -12.71
CA ILE A 248 18.97 4.35 -13.08
C ILE A 248 20.43 4.14 -13.51
N ALA A 249 21.01 5.08 -14.26
CA ALA A 249 22.41 4.98 -14.69
C ALA A 249 23.43 5.07 -13.52
N LEU A 250 23.05 5.61 -12.36
CA LEU A 250 23.89 5.65 -11.15
C LEU A 250 23.89 4.32 -10.39
N LEU A 251 22.93 3.44 -10.62
CA LEU A 251 22.88 2.13 -9.98
C LEU A 251 24.02 1.25 -10.48
N PRO A 252 24.60 0.41 -9.62
CA PRO A 252 25.60 -0.57 -10.06
C PRO A 252 25.02 -1.50 -11.13
N LYS A 253 25.89 -1.95 -12.04
CA LYS A 253 25.49 -3.00 -12.99
C LYS A 253 25.03 -4.25 -12.23
N GLY A 254 23.87 -4.76 -12.59
CA GLY A 254 23.27 -5.92 -11.93
C GLY A 254 22.36 -5.58 -10.74
N ALA A 255 22.21 -4.29 -10.40
CA ALA A 255 21.27 -3.87 -9.36
C ALA A 255 19.84 -4.29 -9.69
N VAL A 256 19.04 -4.54 -8.64
CA VAL A 256 17.64 -4.95 -8.75
C VAL A 256 16.73 -3.86 -8.18
N ILE A 257 15.69 -3.48 -8.94
CA ILE A 257 14.69 -2.52 -8.51
C ILE A 257 13.46 -3.26 -8.00
N ILE A 258 12.93 -2.84 -6.83
CA ILE A 258 11.72 -3.36 -6.24
C ILE A 258 10.76 -2.18 -6.03
N ASN A 259 9.67 -2.12 -6.79
CA ASN A 259 8.70 -1.02 -6.66
C ASN A 259 7.40 -1.52 -6.06
N ILE A 260 7.15 -1.11 -4.81
CA ILE A 260 5.93 -1.35 -4.04
C ILE A 260 5.23 -0.04 -3.64
N GLY A 261 5.70 1.08 -4.20
CA GLY A 261 5.15 2.40 -3.95
C GLY A 261 4.06 2.79 -4.95
N ARG A 262 4.46 3.41 -6.06
CA ARG A 262 3.58 3.77 -7.18
C ARG A 262 4.37 3.70 -8.49
N GLY A 263 3.70 3.36 -9.59
CA GLY A 263 4.33 3.32 -10.92
C GLY A 263 4.93 4.65 -11.34
N ALA A 264 4.26 5.74 -11.01
CA ALA A 264 4.70 7.11 -11.32
C ALA A 264 6.03 7.53 -10.66
N LEU A 265 6.59 6.75 -9.74
CA LEU A 265 7.93 7.01 -9.19
C LEU A 265 9.05 6.71 -10.18
N VAL A 266 8.78 5.91 -11.21
CA VAL A 266 9.78 5.39 -12.15
C VAL A 266 9.47 5.84 -13.56
N ASP A 267 10.50 6.27 -14.28
CA ASP A 267 10.47 6.36 -15.75
C ASP A 267 10.46 4.93 -16.31
N GLU A 268 9.26 4.39 -16.55
CA GLU A 268 9.07 2.99 -16.98
C GLU A 268 9.77 2.69 -18.31
N PRO A 269 9.75 3.57 -19.35
CA PRO A 269 10.58 3.40 -20.55
C PRO A 269 12.08 3.30 -20.26
N ALA A 270 12.61 4.11 -19.35
CA ALA A 270 14.02 4.04 -18.96
C ALA A 270 14.35 2.76 -18.19
N LEU A 271 13.46 2.30 -17.32
CA LEU A 271 13.56 1.00 -16.62
C LEU A 271 13.62 -0.16 -17.62
N VAL A 272 12.69 -0.20 -18.58
CA VAL A 272 12.66 -1.23 -19.64
C VAL A 272 13.96 -1.25 -20.43
N ALA A 273 14.46 -0.09 -20.85
CA ALA A 273 15.72 -0.01 -21.60
C ALA A 273 16.92 -0.52 -20.77
N ALA A 274 16.97 -0.21 -19.47
CA ALA A 274 18.04 -0.66 -18.59
C ALA A 274 18.01 -2.18 -18.30
N LEU A 275 16.81 -2.75 -18.22
CA LEU A 275 16.61 -4.21 -18.11
C LEU A 275 17.04 -4.93 -19.40
N GLN A 276 16.64 -4.42 -20.57
CA GLN A 276 16.99 -4.98 -21.87
C GLN A 276 18.48 -4.92 -22.17
N SER A 277 19.17 -3.85 -21.76
CA SER A 277 20.61 -3.70 -21.95
C SER A 277 21.42 -4.55 -20.97
N GLY A 278 20.80 -5.16 -19.93
CA GLY A 278 21.49 -5.89 -18.87
C GLY A 278 22.29 -4.96 -17.93
N HIS A 279 21.99 -3.67 -17.90
CA HIS A 279 22.50 -2.76 -16.87
C HIS A 279 21.88 -3.11 -15.52
N LEU A 280 20.55 -3.27 -15.46
CA LEU A 280 19.86 -3.80 -14.30
C LEU A 280 19.81 -5.33 -14.36
N GLY A 281 20.05 -5.96 -13.22
CA GLY A 281 19.94 -7.41 -13.04
C GLY A 281 18.49 -7.89 -13.06
N GLY A 282 17.55 -7.03 -12.63
CA GLY A 282 16.14 -7.36 -12.66
C GLY A 282 15.26 -6.30 -12.01
N ALA A 283 13.95 -6.56 -12.03
CA ALA A 283 12.97 -5.76 -11.32
C ALA A 283 11.82 -6.63 -10.74
N ALA A 284 11.33 -6.26 -9.56
CA ALA A 284 10.09 -6.76 -8.99
C ALA A 284 9.10 -5.60 -8.84
N LEU A 285 8.00 -5.65 -9.58
CA LEU A 285 7.09 -4.53 -9.74
C LEU A 285 5.68 -4.95 -9.29
N ASP A 286 5.17 -4.31 -8.26
CA ASP A 286 3.77 -4.45 -7.83
C ASP A 286 2.88 -3.36 -8.42
N VAL A 287 3.50 -2.29 -8.95
CA VAL A 287 2.82 -1.09 -9.47
C VAL A 287 3.45 -0.62 -10.77
N PHE A 288 2.63 -0.02 -11.65
CA PHE A 288 3.00 0.35 -13.01
C PHE A 288 2.54 1.78 -13.34
N ALA A 289 3.14 2.37 -14.38
CA ALA A 289 2.75 3.69 -14.87
C ALA A 289 1.28 3.71 -15.34
N MET A 290 0.82 2.61 -15.95
CA MET A 290 -0.56 2.36 -16.31
C MET A 290 -1.04 1.05 -15.69
N GLU A 291 -2.17 1.10 -14.98
CA GLU A 291 -2.81 -0.06 -14.35
C GLU A 291 -4.27 -0.21 -14.82
N PRO A 292 -4.70 -1.41 -15.24
CA PRO A 292 -3.92 -2.65 -15.40
C PRO A 292 -2.77 -2.53 -16.39
N LEU A 293 -1.65 -3.25 -16.14
CA LEU A 293 -0.51 -3.28 -17.05
C LEU A 293 -0.97 -3.70 -18.46
N PRO A 294 -0.72 -2.89 -19.51
CA PRO A 294 -1.12 -3.23 -20.87
C PRO A 294 -0.58 -4.59 -21.32
N LYS A 295 -1.37 -5.34 -22.08
CA LYS A 295 -0.99 -6.67 -22.59
C LYS A 295 0.25 -6.63 -23.47
N GLU A 296 0.48 -5.51 -24.11
CA GLU A 296 1.60 -5.25 -25.03
C GLU A 296 2.88 -4.84 -24.28
N SER A 297 2.83 -4.65 -22.98
CA SER A 297 4.00 -4.25 -22.20
C SER A 297 5.09 -5.32 -22.29
N PRO A 298 6.34 -4.94 -22.62
CA PRO A 298 7.45 -5.87 -22.67
C PRO A 298 7.77 -6.49 -21.30
N LEU A 299 7.36 -5.85 -20.21
CA LEU A 299 7.59 -6.35 -18.85
C LEU A 299 7.01 -7.74 -18.61
N TRP A 300 5.93 -8.14 -19.32
CA TRP A 300 5.33 -9.47 -19.20
C TRP A 300 6.25 -10.61 -19.65
N SER A 301 7.11 -10.35 -20.64
CA SER A 301 7.95 -11.38 -21.26
C SER A 301 9.42 -11.33 -20.84
N MET A 302 9.82 -10.35 -20.04
CA MET A 302 11.20 -10.22 -19.56
C MET A 302 11.52 -11.28 -18.50
N PRO A 303 12.55 -12.13 -18.72
CA PRO A 303 12.88 -13.23 -17.81
C PRO A 303 13.46 -12.76 -16.47
N ASN A 304 13.87 -11.49 -16.39
CA ASN A 304 14.42 -10.84 -15.20
C ASN A 304 13.42 -9.86 -14.56
N VAL A 305 12.12 -10.03 -14.80
CA VAL A 305 11.07 -9.20 -14.20
C VAL A 305 10.05 -10.05 -13.47
N LEU A 306 9.77 -9.70 -12.22
CA LEU A 306 8.65 -10.22 -11.46
C LEU A 306 7.51 -9.20 -11.49
N VAL A 307 6.39 -9.56 -12.11
CA VAL A 307 5.17 -8.75 -12.17
C VAL A 307 4.19 -9.23 -11.09
N SER A 308 3.73 -8.31 -10.25
CA SER A 308 2.61 -8.51 -9.32
C SER A 308 1.50 -7.52 -9.68
N PRO A 309 0.22 -7.94 -9.71
CA PRO A 309 -0.88 -7.10 -10.18
C PRO A 309 -1.45 -6.21 -9.05
N HIS A 310 -0.60 -5.37 -8.44
CA HIS A 310 -0.93 -4.50 -7.30
C HIS A 310 -1.53 -5.30 -6.12
N SER A 311 -0.99 -6.50 -5.88
CA SER A 311 -1.49 -7.46 -4.88
C SER A 311 -0.48 -7.84 -3.82
N ALA A 312 0.74 -7.28 -3.86
CA ALA A 312 1.79 -7.60 -2.88
C ALA A 312 1.41 -7.19 -1.45
N SER A 313 0.47 -6.26 -1.29
CA SER A 313 -0.06 -5.84 0.01
C SER A 313 -1.17 -6.74 0.53
N THR A 314 -1.90 -7.43 -0.36
CA THR A 314 -3.09 -8.21 -0.01
C THR A 314 -2.73 -9.51 0.69
N SER A 315 -3.35 -9.78 1.83
CA SER A 315 -3.10 -10.98 2.61
C SER A 315 -4.36 -11.45 3.35
N ASP A 316 -4.37 -12.72 3.75
CA ASP A 316 -5.41 -13.35 4.55
C ASP A 316 -5.65 -12.67 5.92
N ARG A 317 -4.66 -11.91 6.41
CA ARG A 317 -4.71 -11.19 7.69
C ARG A 317 -5.00 -9.70 7.56
N GLU A 318 -5.28 -9.21 6.36
CA GLU A 318 -5.47 -7.78 6.12
C GLU A 318 -6.69 -7.26 6.88
N ASN A 319 -7.85 -7.91 6.75
CA ASN A 319 -9.09 -7.52 7.45
C ASN A 319 -8.94 -7.54 8.97
N ALA A 320 -8.17 -8.48 9.52
CA ALA A 320 -7.88 -8.51 10.95
C ALA A 320 -7.09 -7.27 11.41
N ARG A 321 -6.06 -6.88 10.64
CA ARG A 321 -5.24 -5.68 10.95
C ARG A 321 -6.03 -4.39 10.76
N LEU A 322 -6.83 -4.30 9.69
CA LEU A 322 -7.73 -3.16 9.44
C LEU A 322 -8.74 -2.99 10.56
N THR A 323 -9.38 -4.07 10.97
CA THR A 323 -10.34 -4.08 12.08
C THR A 323 -9.70 -3.63 13.38
N GLU A 324 -8.50 -4.09 13.68
CA GLU A 324 -7.77 -3.66 14.88
C GLU A 324 -7.47 -2.15 14.86
N LEU A 325 -6.95 -1.63 13.73
CA LEU A 325 -6.71 -0.19 13.56
C LEU A 325 -8.02 0.60 13.68
N PHE A 326 -9.09 0.11 13.05
CA PHE A 326 -10.40 0.75 13.11
C PHE A 326 -10.94 0.80 14.54
N CYS A 327 -10.91 -0.32 15.26
CA CYS A 327 -11.35 -0.39 16.66
C CYS A 327 -10.53 0.55 17.58
N GLN A 328 -9.21 0.67 17.36
CA GLN A 328 -8.39 1.62 18.08
C GLN A 328 -8.81 3.07 17.79
N ASN A 329 -9.04 3.42 16.52
CA ASN A 329 -9.50 4.75 16.13
C ASN A 329 -10.95 5.00 16.60
N LEU A 330 -11.81 3.98 16.62
CA LEU A 330 -13.19 4.11 17.08
C LEU A 330 -13.26 4.45 18.57
N ARG A 331 -12.44 3.82 19.42
CA ARG A 331 -12.30 4.20 20.84
C ARG A 331 -11.87 5.66 20.98
N ARG A 332 -10.82 6.06 20.25
CA ARG A 332 -10.33 7.44 20.24
C ARG A 332 -11.38 8.43 19.78
N PHE A 333 -12.16 8.08 18.75
CA PHE A 333 -13.25 8.91 18.25
C PHE A 333 -14.34 9.11 19.31
N LEU A 334 -14.75 8.04 19.99
CA LEU A 334 -15.73 8.09 21.07
C LEU A 334 -15.27 8.91 22.28
N GLU A 335 -13.97 8.92 22.54
CA GLU A 335 -13.31 9.67 23.63
C GLU A 335 -12.98 11.12 23.23
N GLY A 336 -13.21 11.51 21.97
CA GLY A 336 -12.80 12.82 21.45
C GLY A 336 -11.27 12.99 21.33
N ALA A 337 -10.52 11.87 21.34
CA ALA A 337 -9.06 11.87 21.24
C ALA A 337 -8.62 11.94 19.75
N PRO A 338 -7.41 12.46 19.45
CA PRO A 338 -6.89 12.54 18.09
C PRO A 338 -6.81 11.14 17.44
N LEU A 339 -7.34 10.99 16.22
CA LEU A 339 -7.27 9.73 15.48
C LEU A 339 -5.86 9.46 14.95
N ARG A 340 -5.54 8.18 14.77
CA ARG A 340 -4.31 7.73 14.13
C ARG A 340 -4.47 7.79 12.62
N ASN A 341 -3.38 8.05 11.90
CA ASN A 341 -3.32 8.02 10.44
C ASN A 341 -4.31 8.97 9.75
N VAL A 342 -4.57 10.14 10.34
CA VAL A 342 -5.37 11.18 9.68
C VAL A 342 -4.68 11.61 8.40
N LEU A 343 -5.44 11.65 7.30
CA LEU A 343 -4.95 12.09 6.00
C LEU A 343 -4.58 13.58 6.04
N ASP A 344 -3.35 13.91 5.71
CA ASP A 344 -2.96 15.28 5.42
C ASP A 344 -3.35 15.62 3.97
N ILE A 345 -4.43 16.39 3.82
CA ILE A 345 -4.96 16.77 2.49
C ILE A 345 -3.97 17.59 1.67
N LYS A 346 -3.10 18.38 2.30
CA LYS A 346 -2.10 19.17 1.57
C LYS A 346 -0.98 18.30 1.00
N ARG A 347 -0.72 17.18 1.67
CA ARG A 347 0.36 16.24 1.33
C ARG A 347 -0.15 14.99 0.60
N LEU A 348 -1.45 14.74 0.63
CA LEU A 348 -2.14 13.59 0.04
C LEU A 348 -1.73 12.23 0.65
N TYR A 349 -1.22 12.21 1.91
CA TYR A 349 -0.88 10.96 2.62
C TYR A 349 -0.91 11.11 4.14
#